data_edf6f2d5988122ddc6f0da74b00ecf50
#
_entry.id   edf6f2d5988122ddc6f0da74b00ecf50
#
_cell.length_a   1.000
_cell.length_b   1.000
_cell.length_c   1.000
_cell.angle_alpha   90.00
_cell.angle_beta   90.00
_cell.angle_gamma   90.00
#
_symmetry.space_group_name_H-M   'P 1'
#
loop_
_entity.id
_entity.type
_entity.pdbx_description
1 polymer ?
#
loop_
_entity_poly.entity_id
_entity_poly.type
_entity_poly.pdbx_seq_one_letter_code
_entity_poly.pdbx_strand_id
1 'polypeptide(L)'
;MQDFKRLSDEELVNVYKSGNEQAFTELYSRYEQKLKRVIFYYIPNIDEAGDVFHDAIIRVFRHIDTFDIKKSFSSWIYQIAINCSKNYISKNMRNTQLLEQERFRLTRESMQSESAEDIFISENDIEEFNRSIENLKDKFKTVFILRYDQKLKYSEIAGILKCSERTAKWRMEKALEKIAQYLSDKGVI
;
A
#
# COMPACT_ATOMS: atom_id res chain seq x y z
N MET A 1 -32.93 5.60 5.56
CA MET A 1 -31.50 5.64 5.94
C MET A 1 -30.69 5.19 4.73
N GLN A 2 -29.82 6.02 4.19
CA GLN A 2 -29.08 5.70 2.97
C GLN A 2 -28.04 4.61 3.29
N ASP A 3 -28.07 3.52 2.51
CA ASP A 3 -27.11 2.41 2.70
C ASP A 3 -25.80 2.73 1.97
N PHE A 4 -24.89 3.41 2.67
CA PHE A 4 -23.59 3.82 2.12
C PHE A 4 -22.72 2.65 1.65
N LYS A 5 -22.91 1.45 2.20
CA LYS A 5 -22.14 0.26 1.83
C LYS A 5 -22.31 -0.16 0.38
N ARG A 6 -23.47 0.21 -0.24
CA ARG A 6 -23.78 -0.13 -1.64
C ARG A 6 -23.28 0.89 -2.65
N LEU A 7 -22.89 2.09 -2.20
CA LEU A 7 -22.41 3.14 -3.08
C LEU A 7 -20.95 2.86 -3.50
N SER A 8 -20.61 3.24 -4.73
CA SER A 8 -19.23 3.30 -5.18
C SER A 8 -18.45 4.38 -4.42
N ASP A 9 -17.13 4.35 -4.48
CA ASP A 9 -16.30 5.33 -3.80
C ASP A 9 -16.54 6.75 -4.38
N GLU A 10 -16.71 6.86 -5.71
CA GLU A 10 -16.99 8.11 -6.39
C GLU A 10 -18.38 8.67 -6.01
N GLU A 11 -19.38 7.80 -5.84
CA GLU A 11 -20.70 8.20 -5.33
C GLU A 11 -20.60 8.68 -3.89
N LEU A 12 -19.84 8.01 -3.03
CA LEU A 12 -19.60 8.45 -1.66
C LEU A 12 -18.92 9.82 -1.60
N VAL A 13 -17.92 10.07 -2.46
CA VAL A 13 -17.31 11.39 -2.57
C VAL A 13 -18.32 12.44 -2.96
N ASN A 14 -19.21 12.14 -3.89
CA ASN A 14 -20.27 13.09 -4.31
C ASN A 14 -21.26 13.38 -3.17
N VAL A 15 -21.66 12.35 -2.43
CA VAL A 15 -22.53 12.49 -1.23
C VAL A 15 -21.83 13.31 -0.15
N TYR A 16 -20.53 13.08 0.09
CA TYR A 16 -19.72 13.87 1.02
C TYR A 16 -19.69 15.35 0.60
N LYS A 17 -19.41 15.65 -0.68
CA LYS A 17 -19.41 17.02 -1.21
C LYS A 17 -20.75 17.74 -1.10
N SER A 18 -21.85 16.99 -1.02
CA SER A 18 -23.19 17.56 -0.76
C SER A 18 -23.48 17.84 0.73
N GLY A 19 -22.47 17.64 1.61
CA GLY A 19 -22.54 17.97 3.03
C GLY A 19 -22.83 16.80 3.96
N ASN A 20 -22.80 15.55 3.46
CA ASN A 20 -23.02 14.38 4.30
C ASN A 20 -21.70 13.76 4.76
N GLU A 21 -21.28 14.09 5.99
CA GLU A 21 -20.02 13.62 6.59
C GLU A 21 -19.95 12.10 6.80
N GLN A 22 -21.09 11.41 6.94
CA GLN A 22 -21.13 9.96 7.10
C GLN A 22 -20.57 9.21 5.88
N ALA A 23 -20.67 9.80 4.69
CA ALA A 23 -20.10 9.25 3.48
C ALA A 23 -18.55 9.19 3.56
N PHE A 24 -17.92 10.19 4.20
CA PHE A 24 -16.45 10.15 4.45
C PHE A 24 -16.09 9.07 5.45
N THR A 25 -16.90 8.87 6.50
CA THR A 25 -16.69 7.78 7.47
C THR A 25 -16.70 6.42 6.80
N GLU A 26 -17.59 6.18 5.84
CA GLU A 26 -17.63 4.95 5.06
C GLU A 26 -16.37 4.81 4.17
N LEU A 27 -15.96 5.87 3.46
CA LEU A 27 -14.71 5.88 2.69
C LEU A 27 -13.50 5.58 3.58
N TYR A 28 -13.42 6.23 4.75
CA TYR A 28 -12.35 5.99 5.71
C TYR A 28 -12.30 4.51 6.11
N SER A 29 -13.44 3.91 6.48
CA SER A 29 -13.50 2.51 6.90
C SER A 29 -13.06 1.53 5.79
N ARG A 30 -13.35 1.82 4.52
CA ARG A 30 -12.93 0.99 3.37
C ARG A 30 -11.43 1.01 3.13
N TYR A 31 -10.79 2.14 3.43
CA TYR A 31 -9.40 2.37 3.06
C TYR A 31 -8.42 2.33 4.23
N GLU A 32 -8.88 2.46 5.47
CA GLU A 32 -8.02 2.53 6.65
C GLU A 32 -6.97 1.40 6.67
N GLN A 33 -7.41 0.15 6.72
CA GLN A 33 -6.50 -0.99 6.80
C GLN A 33 -5.65 -1.15 5.54
N LYS A 34 -6.25 -0.91 4.38
CA LYS A 34 -5.55 -1.01 3.09
C LYS A 34 -4.40 -0.01 2.99
N LEU A 35 -4.63 1.24 3.39
CA LEU A 35 -3.61 2.28 3.36
C LEU A 35 -2.53 2.06 4.43
N LYS A 36 -2.93 1.68 5.65
CA LYS A 36 -1.99 1.32 6.72
C LYS A 36 -1.03 0.24 6.25
N ARG A 37 -1.55 -0.82 5.61
CA ARG A 37 -0.74 -1.91 5.07
C ARG A 37 0.22 -1.43 3.97
N VAL A 38 -0.24 -0.63 3.01
CA VAL A 38 0.62 -0.06 1.96
C VAL A 38 1.73 0.81 2.56
N ILE A 39 1.40 1.69 3.51
CA ILE A 39 2.36 2.56 4.18
C ILE A 39 3.39 1.74 4.95
N PHE A 40 2.95 0.69 5.65
CA PHE A 40 3.81 -0.20 6.43
C PHE A 40 4.88 -0.91 5.58
N TYR A 41 4.57 -1.28 4.34
CA TYR A 41 5.58 -1.81 3.42
C TYR A 41 6.71 -0.82 3.10
N TYR A 42 6.46 0.48 3.22
CA TYR A 42 7.48 1.52 3.04
C TYR A 42 8.16 1.89 4.35
N ILE A 43 7.41 1.88 5.44
CA ILE A 43 7.79 2.34 6.77
C ILE A 43 7.43 1.25 7.78
N PRO A 44 8.32 0.27 8.04
CA PRO A 44 8.01 -0.88 8.90
C PRO A 44 7.86 -0.55 10.39
N ASN A 45 8.27 0.65 10.84
CA ASN A 45 7.97 1.12 12.18
C ASN A 45 6.50 1.50 12.29
N ILE A 46 5.77 0.90 13.25
CA ILE A 46 4.30 1.00 13.36
C ILE A 46 3.86 2.42 13.75
N ASP A 47 4.60 3.07 14.63
CA ASP A 47 4.28 4.42 15.11
C ASP A 47 4.50 5.44 13.98
N GLU A 48 5.65 5.37 13.30
CA GLU A 48 5.96 6.20 12.14
C GLU A 48 4.98 5.96 10.98
N ALA A 49 4.61 4.71 10.72
CA ALA A 49 3.60 4.37 9.71
C ALA A 49 2.23 4.94 10.08
N GLY A 50 1.88 4.95 11.38
CA GLY A 50 0.68 5.58 11.92
C GLY A 50 0.66 7.08 11.67
N ASP A 51 1.75 7.78 11.93
CA ASP A 51 1.89 9.21 11.67
C ASP A 51 1.73 9.54 10.19
N VAL A 52 2.39 8.77 9.32
CA VAL A 52 2.28 8.93 7.87
C VAL A 52 0.87 8.62 7.37
N PHE A 53 0.18 7.64 7.97
CA PHE A 53 -1.21 7.36 7.66
C PHE A 53 -2.10 8.56 8.02
N HIS A 54 -1.95 9.12 9.21
CA HIS A 54 -2.70 10.32 9.62
C HIS A 54 -2.44 11.50 8.68
N ASP A 55 -1.19 11.74 8.30
CA ASP A 55 -0.83 12.76 7.31
C ASP A 55 -1.51 12.52 5.96
N ALA A 56 -1.58 11.26 5.51
CA ALA A 56 -2.24 10.91 4.26
C ALA A 56 -3.75 11.18 4.34
N ILE A 57 -4.42 10.79 5.42
CA ILE A 57 -5.86 11.03 5.64
C ILE A 57 -6.16 12.53 5.72
N ILE A 58 -5.35 13.33 6.43
CA ILE A 58 -5.51 14.78 6.47
C ILE A 58 -5.40 15.38 5.06
N ARG A 59 -4.48 14.89 4.22
CA ARG A 59 -4.37 15.35 2.82
C ARG A 59 -5.59 14.95 1.99
N VAL A 60 -6.09 13.72 2.16
CA VAL A 60 -7.34 13.30 1.50
C VAL A 60 -8.46 14.24 1.89
N PHE A 61 -8.68 14.48 3.19
CA PHE A 61 -9.74 15.35 3.69
C PHE A 61 -9.64 16.78 3.12
N ARG A 62 -8.44 17.35 3.09
CA ARG A 62 -8.21 18.72 2.57
C ARG A 62 -8.44 18.87 1.07
N HIS A 63 -8.30 17.80 0.31
CA HIS A 63 -8.35 17.85 -1.15
C HIS A 63 -9.53 17.10 -1.78
N ILE A 64 -10.37 16.44 -0.97
CA ILE A 64 -11.49 15.64 -1.49
C ILE A 64 -12.51 16.49 -2.25
N ASP A 65 -12.69 17.75 -1.86
CA ASP A 65 -13.59 18.68 -2.54
C ASP A 65 -13.14 19.00 -3.96
N THR A 66 -11.84 18.96 -4.21
CA THR A 66 -11.24 19.20 -5.53
C THR A 66 -11.06 17.94 -6.36
N PHE A 67 -11.37 16.76 -5.78
CA PHE A 67 -11.26 15.49 -6.50
C PHE A 67 -12.26 15.43 -7.66
N ASP A 68 -11.78 15.06 -8.84
CA ASP A 68 -12.60 14.84 -10.03
C ASP A 68 -13.25 13.46 -9.97
N ILE A 69 -14.57 13.41 -9.75
CA ILE A 69 -15.37 12.16 -9.64
C ILE A 69 -15.39 11.31 -10.92
N LYS A 70 -14.89 11.82 -12.05
CA LYS A 70 -14.69 11.02 -13.27
C LYS A 70 -13.42 10.16 -13.22
N LYS A 71 -12.59 10.34 -12.20
CA LYS A 71 -11.37 9.57 -11.97
C LYS A 71 -11.59 8.55 -10.86
N SER A 72 -10.77 7.49 -10.84
CA SER A 72 -10.83 6.49 -9.79
C SER A 72 -10.35 7.07 -8.45
N PHE A 73 -11.26 7.06 -7.45
CA PHE A 73 -10.94 7.47 -6.09
C PHE A 73 -9.87 6.55 -5.47
N SER A 74 -9.99 5.24 -5.70
CA SER A 74 -9.01 4.26 -5.30
C SER A 74 -7.60 4.64 -5.78
N SER A 75 -7.44 4.94 -7.07
CA SER A 75 -6.15 5.36 -7.62
C SER A 75 -5.62 6.64 -6.98
N TRP A 76 -6.48 7.60 -6.70
CA TRP A 76 -6.11 8.87 -6.11
C TRP A 76 -5.66 8.74 -4.65
N ILE A 77 -6.39 8.00 -3.83
CA ILE A 77 -6.07 7.83 -2.42
C ILE A 77 -4.79 7.01 -2.21
N TYR A 78 -4.57 5.95 -3.00
CA TYR A 78 -3.31 5.20 -2.97
C TYR A 78 -2.12 6.06 -3.41
N GLN A 79 -2.29 6.92 -4.40
CA GLN A 79 -1.23 7.85 -4.82
C GLN A 79 -0.84 8.81 -3.69
N ILE A 80 -1.82 9.31 -2.91
CA ILE A 80 -1.55 10.17 -1.75
C ILE A 80 -0.74 9.39 -0.71
N ALA A 81 -1.16 8.18 -0.32
CA ALA A 81 -0.48 7.37 0.69
C ALA A 81 0.95 7.04 0.29
N ILE A 82 1.17 6.58 -0.96
CA ILE A 82 2.51 6.28 -1.49
C ILE A 82 3.40 7.53 -1.50
N ASN A 83 2.86 8.68 -1.91
CA ASN A 83 3.62 9.92 -1.93
C ASN A 83 3.97 10.40 -0.51
N CYS A 84 3.07 10.25 0.47
CA CYS A 84 3.37 10.55 1.87
C CYS A 84 4.50 9.66 2.39
N SER A 85 4.46 8.35 2.14
CA SER A 85 5.49 7.40 2.54
C SER A 85 6.85 7.76 1.92
N LYS A 86 6.90 8.03 0.61
CA LYS A 86 8.13 8.42 -0.08
C LYS A 86 8.72 9.73 0.44
N ASN A 87 7.87 10.72 0.70
CA ASN A 87 8.30 12.00 1.25
C ASN A 87 8.86 11.83 2.67
N TYR A 88 8.23 10.97 3.49
CA TYR A 88 8.71 10.65 4.83
C TYR A 88 10.10 10.02 4.77
N ILE A 89 10.28 8.97 3.98
CA ILE A 89 11.57 8.29 3.78
C ILE A 89 12.64 9.29 3.31
N SER A 90 12.32 10.11 2.31
CA SER A 90 13.27 11.09 1.75
C SER A 90 13.72 12.13 2.80
N LYS A 91 12.83 12.52 3.71
CA LYS A 91 13.18 13.44 4.81
C LYS A 91 14.03 12.77 5.89
N ASN A 92 13.77 11.49 6.18
CA ASN A 92 14.39 10.77 7.30
C ASN A 92 15.59 9.91 6.92
N MET A 93 15.95 9.80 5.62
CA MET A 93 17.10 9.00 5.15
C MET A 93 18.45 9.35 5.83
N ARG A 94 18.53 10.50 6.49
CA ARG A 94 19.73 10.91 7.25
C ARG A 94 19.87 10.19 8.60
N ASN A 95 18.80 9.57 9.13
CA ASN A 95 18.79 8.90 10.45
C ASN A 95 18.68 7.38 10.37
N THR A 96 18.59 6.79 9.18
CA THR A 96 18.08 5.41 8.97
C THR A 96 19.09 4.29 9.25
N GLN A 97 20.37 4.61 9.52
CA GLN A 97 21.40 3.56 9.77
C GLN A 97 21.23 2.80 11.11
N LEU A 98 20.40 3.26 12.03
CA LEU A 98 20.22 2.64 13.35
C LEU A 98 18.95 1.78 13.49
N LEU A 99 18.04 1.80 12.52
CA LEU A 99 16.69 1.21 12.65
C LEU A 99 16.51 -0.14 11.95
N GLU A 100 17.53 -0.72 11.33
CA GLU A 100 17.40 -1.98 10.57
C GLU A 100 17.01 -3.18 11.44
N GLN A 101 17.37 -3.20 12.71
CA GLN A 101 17.09 -4.34 13.60
C GLN A 101 15.66 -4.37 14.16
N GLU A 102 14.97 -3.24 14.29
CA GLU A 102 13.56 -3.18 14.75
C GLU A 102 12.55 -3.46 13.65
N ARG A 103 12.91 -3.18 12.41
CA ARG A 103 12.07 -3.36 11.21
C ARG A 103 11.45 -4.75 11.11
N PHE A 104 12.17 -5.73 11.61
CA PHE A 104 11.93 -7.15 11.38
C PHE A 104 10.81 -7.74 12.25
N ARG A 105 10.66 -7.29 13.49
CA ARG A 105 9.71 -7.90 14.45
C ARG A 105 8.26 -7.59 14.13
N LEU A 106 7.96 -6.46 13.52
CA LEU A 106 6.59 -5.93 13.37
C LEU A 106 5.90 -6.37 12.08
N THR A 107 6.65 -6.76 11.03
CA THR A 107 6.08 -7.30 9.79
C THR A 107 5.34 -8.62 10.05
N ARG A 108 5.75 -9.35 11.09
CA ARG A 108 5.23 -10.67 11.46
C ARG A 108 3.77 -10.63 11.93
N GLU A 109 3.37 -9.61 12.70
CA GLU A 109 2.02 -9.54 13.27
C GLU A 109 0.95 -9.07 12.28
N SER A 110 1.34 -8.25 11.29
CA SER A 110 0.39 -7.72 10.30
C SER A 110 0.08 -8.66 9.14
N MET A 111 0.90 -9.69 8.90
CA MET A 111 0.70 -10.66 7.81
C MET A 111 -0.08 -11.92 8.22
N GLN A 112 -0.43 -12.10 9.49
CA GLN A 112 -1.15 -13.28 9.99
C GLN A 112 -2.67 -13.27 9.76
N SER A 113 -3.21 -12.30 9.04
CA SER A 113 -4.64 -12.25 8.71
C SER A 113 -4.89 -12.79 7.30
N GLU A 114 -5.39 -14.02 7.27
CA GLU A 114 -6.08 -14.67 6.15
C GLU A 114 -5.24 -15.19 4.98
N SER A 115 -4.64 -16.36 5.13
CA SER A 115 -4.77 -17.46 4.17
C SER A 115 -4.12 -18.72 4.73
N ALA A 116 -4.91 -19.59 5.33
CA ALA A 116 -4.48 -20.93 5.72
C ALA A 116 -4.71 -21.87 4.54
N GLU A 117 -3.65 -22.13 3.78
CA GLU A 117 -3.46 -23.40 3.10
C GLU A 117 -2.10 -23.92 3.52
N ASP A 118 -2.09 -25.16 4.06
CA ASP A 118 -0.97 -25.81 4.71
C ASP A 118 0.23 -26.05 3.76
N ILE A 119 1.07 -25.03 3.65
CA ILE A 119 2.46 -25.20 3.28
C ILE A 119 3.24 -24.87 4.55
N PHE A 120 4.05 -25.81 5.04
CA PHE A 120 5.01 -25.58 6.12
C PHE A 120 6.07 -24.58 5.62
N ILE A 121 5.74 -23.30 5.63
CA ILE A 121 6.69 -22.22 5.38
C ILE A 121 7.36 -21.95 6.72
N SER A 122 8.66 -22.14 6.80
CA SER A 122 9.40 -21.86 8.04
C SER A 122 9.35 -20.36 8.33
N GLU A 123 9.45 -20.01 9.61
CA GLU A 123 9.52 -18.59 10.02
C GLU A 123 10.66 -17.85 9.27
N ASN A 124 11.76 -18.54 9.05
CA ASN A 124 12.91 -18.04 8.29
C ASN A 124 12.56 -17.73 6.82
N ASP A 125 11.71 -18.55 6.17
CA ASP A 125 11.34 -18.36 4.76
C ASP A 125 10.45 -17.14 4.58
N ILE A 126 9.52 -16.91 5.55
CA ILE A 126 8.70 -15.69 5.60
C ILE A 126 9.59 -14.46 5.74
N GLU A 127 10.61 -14.57 6.58
CA GLU A 127 11.58 -13.53 6.84
C GLU A 127 12.36 -13.17 5.57
N GLU A 128 12.92 -14.15 4.91
CA GLU A 128 13.68 -13.93 3.67
C GLU A 128 12.76 -13.42 2.54
N PHE A 129 11.51 -13.86 2.48
CA PHE A 129 10.54 -13.32 1.54
C PHE A 129 10.29 -11.82 1.77
N ASN A 130 10.08 -11.39 3.01
CA ASN A 130 9.89 -9.98 3.33
C ASN A 130 11.15 -9.15 3.00
N ARG A 131 12.34 -9.66 3.31
CA ARG A 131 13.61 -9.03 2.91
C ARG A 131 13.75 -8.91 1.40
N SER A 132 13.28 -9.91 0.65
CA SER A 132 13.29 -9.86 -0.81
C SER A 132 12.48 -8.69 -1.36
N ILE A 133 11.32 -8.42 -0.74
CA ILE A 133 10.47 -7.27 -1.11
C ILE A 133 11.14 -5.95 -0.73
N GLU A 134 11.76 -5.87 0.44
CA GLU A 134 12.47 -4.68 0.91
C GLU A 134 13.60 -4.28 -0.03
N ASN A 135 14.34 -5.25 -0.56
CA ASN A 135 15.44 -5.05 -1.50
C ASN A 135 15.00 -4.66 -2.92
N LEU A 136 13.70 -4.70 -3.22
CA LEU A 136 13.20 -4.24 -4.51
C LEU A 136 13.41 -2.73 -4.68
N LYS A 137 13.86 -2.32 -5.88
CA LYS A 137 13.81 -0.91 -6.25
C LYS A 137 12.36 -0.41 -6.18
N ASP A 138 12.17 0.82 -5.71
CA ASP A 138 10.87 1.44 -5.45
C ASP A 138 9.81 1.21 -6.57
N LYS A 139 10.19 1.35 -7.84
CA LYS A 139 9.28 1.14 -8.98
C LYS A 139 8.75 -0.29 -9.12
N PHE A 140 9.47 -1.29 -8.63
CA PHE A 140 9.06 -2.70 -8.61
C PHE A 140 8.30 -3.04 -7.34
N LYS A 141 8.80 -2.56 -6.19
CA LYS A 141 8.16 -2.70 -4.87
C LYS A 141 6.72 -2.19 -4.89
N THR A 142 6.50 -0.97 -5.39
CA THR A 142 5.18 -0.38 -5.45
C THR A 142 4.19 -1.22 -6.27
N VAL A 143 4.59 -1.69 -7.46
CA VAL A 143 3.72 -2.53 -8.29
C VAL A 143 3.41 -3.86 -7.61
N PHE A 144 4.42 -4.47 -6.97
CA PHE A 144 4.24 -5.71 -6.23
C PHE A 144 3.21 -5.55 -5.11
N ILE A 145 3.36 -4.55 -4.24
CA ILE A 145 2.43 -4.29 -3.13
C ILE A 145 1.00 -4.07 -3.65
N LEU A 146 0.82 -3.20 -4.65
CA LEU A 146 -0.50 -2.90 -5.18
C LEU A 146 -1.17 -4.11 -5.86
N ARG A 147 -0.39 -4.96 -6.53
CA ARG A 147 -0.92 -6.13 -7.22
C ARG A 147 -1.10 -7.33 -6.29
N TYR A 148 -0.07 -7.67 -5.51
CA TYR A 148 -0.04 -8.86 -4.68
C TYR A 148 -0.88 -8.69 -3.41
N ASP A 149 -0.65 -7.63 -2.65
CA ASP A 149 -1.31 -7.39 -1.37
C ASP A 149 -2.69 -6.75 -1.55
N GLN A 150 -2.79 -5.66 -2.35
CA GLN A 150 -4.05 -4.93 -2.54
C GLN A 150 -4.95 -5.50 -3.64
N LYS A 151 -4.49 -6.53 -4.38
CA LYS A 151 -5.23 -7.22 -5.45
C LYS A 151 -5.73 -6.30 -6.58
N LEU A 152 -5.13 -5.12 -6.77
CA LEU A 152 -5.56 -4.16 -7.78
C LEU A 152 -5.32 -4.67 -9.21
N LYS A 153 -6.18 -4.26 -10.14
CA LYS A 153 -6.00 -4.54 -11.58
C LYS A 153 -4.83 -3.72 -12.13
N TYR A 154 -4.18 -4.23 -13.18
CA TYR A 154 -3.05 -3.48 -13.80
C TYR A 154 -3.46 -2.13 -14.36
N SER A 155 -4.71 -1.97 -14.81
CA SER A 155 -5.26 -0.68 -15.24
C SER A 155 -5.31 0.34 -14.08
N GLU A 156 -5.70 -0.08 -12.88
CA GLU A 156 -5.72 0.75 -11.68
C GLU A 156 -4.30 1.12 -11.24
N ILE A 157 -3.39 0.13 -11.20
CA ILE A 157 -1.97 0.34 -10.89
C ILE A 157 -1.33 1.32 -11.89
N ALA A 158 -1.65 1.19 -13.17
CA ALA A 158 -1.17 2.10 -14.21
C ALA A 158 -1.62 3.55 -13.95
N GLY A 159 -2.88 3.74 -13.54
CA GLY A 159 -3.41 5.04 -13.12
C GLY A 159 -2.70 5.61 -11.89
N ILE A 160 -2.48 4.78 -10.84
CA ILE A 160 -1.75 5.19 -9.63
C ILE A 160 -0.32 5.63 -9.97
N LEU A 161 0.38 4.86 -10.81
CA LEU A 161 1.79 5.06 -11.11
C LEU A 161 2.04 5.95 -12.34
N LYS A 162 0.99 6.48 -12.95
CA LYS A 162 1.05 7.30 -14.16
C LYS A 162 1.91 6.66 -15.26
N CYS A 163 1.67 5.38 -15.53
CA CYS A 163 2.36 4.61 -16.57
C CYS A 163 1.36 3.81 -17.40
N SER A 164 1.83 3.15 -18.48
CA SER A 164 0.96 2.23 -19.23
C SER A 164 0.71 0.93 -18.46
N GLU A 165 -0.41 0.27 -18.75
CA GLU A 165 -0.71 -1.05 -18.19
C GLU A 165 0.37 -2.08 -18.56
N ARG A 166 0.91 -2.00 -19.78
CA ARG A 166 2.05 -2.81 -20.22
C ARG A 166 3.28 -2.59 -19.33
N THR A 167 3.54 -1.33 -18.97
CA THR A 167 4.65 -0.98 -18.07
C THR A 167 4.42 -1.55 -16.66
N ALA A 168 3.18 -1.49 -16.15
CA ALA A 168 2.84 -2.06 -14.84
C ALA A 168 3.03 -3.59 -14.83
N LYS A 169 2.57 -4.30 -15.88
CA LYS A 169 2.78 -5.75 -16.06
C LYS A 169 4.27 -6.09 -16.08
N TRP A 170 5.04 -5.41 -16.93
CA TRP A 170 6.48 -5.62 -17.01
C TRP A 170 7.20 -5.38 -15.67
N ARG A 171 6.80 -4.33 -14.93
CA ARG A 171 7.37 -4.08 -13.59
C ARG A 171 7.05 -5.19 -12.62
N MET A 172 5.87 -5.79 -12.68
CA MET A 172 5.47 -6.93 -11.83
C MET A 172 6.29 -8.17 -12.18
N GLU A 173 6.45 -8.50 -13.46
CA GLU A 173 7.30 -9.60 -13.91
C GLU A 173 8.73 -9.44 -13.39
N LYS A 174 9.28 -8.23 -13.52
CA LYS A 174 10.63 -7.94 -12.97
C LYS A 174 10.71 -7.94 -11.45
N ALA A 175 9.63 -7.62 -10.74
CA ALA A 175 9.57 -7.76 -9.30
C ALA A 175 9.65 -9.24 -8.89
N LEU A 176 8.82 -10.09 -9.51
CA LEU A 176 8.79 -11.54 -9.25
C LEU A 176 10.13 -12.21 -9.59
N GLU A 177 10.74 -11.87 -10.73
CA GLU A 177 12.07 -12.36 -11.11
C GLU A 177 13.13 -12.05 -10.03
N LYS A 178 13.11 -10.82 -9.51
CA LYS A 178 14.06 -10.39 -8.47
C LYS A 178 13.81 -11.05 -7.11
N ILE A 179 12.55 -11.26 -6.75
CA ILE A 179 12.17 -11.98 -5.53
C ILE A 179 12.63 -13.43 -5.66
N ALA A 180 12.33 -14.12 -6.76
CA ALA A 180 12.72 -15.50 -7.01
C ALA A 180 14.25 -15.65 -6.96
N GLN A 181 14.99 -14.76 -7.62
CA GLN A 181 16.46 -14.77 -7.58
C GLN A 181 16.99 -14.63 -6.16
N TYR A 182 16.47 -13.66 -5.39
CA TYR A 182 16.88 -13.46 -4.00
C TYR A 182 16.64 -14.71 -3.13
N LEU A 183 15.43 -15.31 -3.24
CA LEU A 183 15.07 -16.50 -2.47
C LEU A 183 15.90 -17.72 -2.87
N SER A 184 16.23 -17.87 -4.16
CA SER A 184 17.14 -18.92 -4.65
C SER A 184 18.55 -18.73 -4.11
N ASP A 185 19.08 -17.50 -4.11
CA ASP A 185 20.41 -17.19 -3.56
C ASP A 185 20.48 -17.45 -2.04
N LYS A 186 19.33 -17.46 -1.36
CA LYS A 186 19.19 -17.76 0.08
C LYS A 186 18.88 -19.24 0.37
N GLY A 187 18.64 -20.05 -0.66
CA GLY A 187 18.30 -21.46 -0.51
C GLY A 187 16.90 -21.69 0.07
N VAL A 188 15.99 -20.75 -0.13
CA VAL A 188 14.59 -20.86 0.28
C VAL A 188 13.78 -21.61 -0.79
N ILE A 189 14.15 -21.45 -2.08
CA ILE A 189 13.54 -22.13 -3.24
C ILE A 189 14.63 -22.67 -4.15
#